data_222008761847235599c2721101720145
#
_entry.id   222008761847235599c2721101720145
#
_cell.length_a   1.000
_cell.length_b   1.000
_cell.length_c   1.000
_cell.angle_alpha   90.00
_cell.angle_beta   90.00
_cell.angle_gamma   90.00
#
_symmetry.space_group_name_H-M   'P 1'
#
loop_
_entity.id
_entity.type
_entity.pdbx_description
1 polymer ?
#
loop_
_entity_poly.entity_id
_entity_poly.type
_entity_poly.pdbx_seq_one_letter_code
_entity_poly.pdbx_strand_id
1 'polypeptide(L)'
;MKTVAVVDGDIVAYRCAAANETRSIVATHKVTGQSQSFPHRTAFRAQIQGLYEESEYDVVDVQTPEDISHAFHGMNTTIKALKESCKAITREIYLSGKDNFRDKLPLPVIQYKGNRSEMIRPVQLKECREYLKNSGAIIIDGREVDDMLAQRCWEGKRDGHKNIACTIDGDQHGVEGWMYNWTKMSEPKLIQGLGDIWPHEKIKNDFDGYGRKFFYAQWVFGDPVDKFKPCQIAGKKFGVVGLFGILKDCKTDKECIQAVYDQYKRWIPDGVITYKAWDGTEHTKTIVEVMDMYAACAHMKRWEDDVFNTEALLDKVGVKR
;
A
#
# COMPACT_ATOMS: atom_id res chain seq x y z
N MET A 1 12.73 -18.06 -22.65
CA MET A 1 11.98 -17.05 -21.90
C MET A 1 12.91 -16.40 -20.87
N LYS A 2 13.13 -15.07 -20.95
CA LYS A 2 13.98 -14.35 -19.99
C LYS A 2 13.20 -14.14 -18.69
N THR A 3 13.85 -14.43 -17.54
CA THR A 3 13.25 -14.14 -16.21
C THR A 3 13.98 -12.96 -15.58
N VAL A 4 13.23 -11.98 -15.08
CA VAL A 4 13.73 -10.77 -14.42
C VAL A 4 13.10 -10.65 -13.05
N ALA A 5 13.91 -10.44 -12.01
CA ALA A 5 13.43 -10.04 -10.70
C ALA A 5 13.26 -8.50 -10.66
N VAL A 6 12.03 -8.03 -10.52
CA VAL A 6 11.68 -6.61 -10.46
C VAL A 6 11.44 -6.25 -9.01
N VAL A 7 12.39 -5.58 -8.38
CA VAL A 7 12.48 -5.44 -6.93
C VAL A 7 12.00 -4.07 -6.48
N ASP A 8 11.11 -4.07 -5.49
CA ASP A 8 10.77 -2.89 -4.71
C ASP A 8 11.96 -2.51 -3.80
N GLY A 9 12.72 -1.53 -4.25
CA GLY A 9 13.91 -1.06 -3.53
C GLY A 9 13.57 -0.28 -2.27
N ASP A 10 12.41 0.37 -2.22
CA ASP A 10 11.98 1.13 -1.03
C ASP A 10 11.72 0.20 0.14
N ILE A 11 11.05 -0.92 -0.10
CA ILE A 11 10.79 -1.93 0.93
C ILE A 11 12.11 -2.57 1.39
N VAL A 12 13.02 -2.88 0.46
CA VAL A 12 14.32 -3.45 0.83
C VAL A 12 15.12 -2.47 1.68
N ALA A 13 15.21 -1.20 1.27
CA ALA A 13 15.91 -0.15 2.01
C ALA A 13 15.30 0.06 3.40
N TYR A 14 13.97 0.18 3.48
CA TYR A 14 13.26 0.39 4.73
C TYR A 14 13.49 -0.76 5.71
N ARG A 15 13.33 -1.99 5.27
CA ARG A 15 13.48 -3.16 6.14
C ARG A 15 14.89 -3.34 6.65
N CYS A 16 15.90 -3.13 5.79
CA CYS A 16 17.30 -3.25 6.22
C CYS A 16 17.70 -2.11 7.15
N ALA A 17 17.26 -0.89 6.90
CA ALA A 17 17.50 0.23 7.80
C ALA A 17 16.79 0.03 9.16
N ALA A 18 15.53 -0.44 9.16
CA ALA A 18 14.79 -0.71 10.38
C ALA A 18 15.37 -1.88 11.20
N ALA A 19 15.90 -2.91 10.54
CA ALA A 19 16.58 -4.02 11.20
C ALA A 19 17.96 -3.63 11.77
N ASN A 20 18.51 -2.50 11.29
CA ASN A 20 19.83 -2.00 11.71
C ASN A 20 19.74 -0.94 12.81
N GLU A 21 18.61 -0.84 13.50
CA GLU A 21 18.45 0.06 14.64
C GLU A 21 17.69 -0.59 15.79
N THR A 22 18.07 -0.23 17.00
CA THR A 22 17.28 -0.53 18.20
C THR A 22 16.37 0.64 18.50
N ARG A 23 15.10 0.34 18.75
CA ARG A 23 14.07 1.32 19.15
C ARG A 23 13.72 1.15 20.61
N SER A 24 13.67 2.25 21.33
CA SER A 24 13.22 2.32 22.72
C SER A 24 12.49 3.62 22.97
N ILE A 25 11.93 3.80 24.15
CA ILE A 25 11.41 5.07 24.60
C ILE A 25 12.10 5.46 25.91
N VAL A 26 12.22 6.76 26.15
CA VAL A 26 12.59 7.31 27.47
C VAL A 26 11.37 8.07 28.00
N ALA A 27 10.89 7.63 29.17
CA ALA A 27 9.81 8.29 29.87
C ALA A 27 10.39 9.07 31.04
N THR A 28 10.16 10.39 31.07
CA THR A 28 10.61 11.30 32.12
C THR A 28 9.40 11.82 32.89
N HIS A 29 9.34 11.56 34.19
CA HIS A 29 8.26 12.08 35.03
C HIS A 29 8.38 13.59 35.18
N LYS A 30 7.32 14.33 34.82
CA LYS A 30 7.33 15.81 34.72
C LYS A 30 7.65 16.52 36.02
N VAL A 31 7.23 15.95 37.15
CA VAL A 31 7.42 16.60 38.49
C VAL A 31 8.77 16.23 39.10
N THR A 32 9.16 14.94 39.05
CA THR A 32 10.40 14.47 39.71
C THR A 32 11.65 14.56 38.82
N GLY A 33 11.47 14.68 37.50
CA GLY A 33 12.55 14.66 36.53
C GLY A 33 13.21 13.27 36.36
N GLN A 34 12.70 12.24 37.04
CA GLN A 34 13.24 10.89 36.90
C GLN A 34 12.95 10.31 35.52
N SER A 35 13.96 9.78 34.87
CA SER A 35 13.88 9.18 33.55
C SER A 35 14.14 7.69 33.59
N GLN A 36 13.37 6.92 32.82
CA GLN A 36 13.56 5.48 32.65
C GLN A 36 13.36 5.11 31.19
N SER A 37 14.21 4.16 30.71
CA SER A 37 14.09 3.62 29.35
C SER A 37 13.24 2.36 29.32
N PHE A 38 12.43 2.22 28.26
CA PHE A 38 11.57 1.05 28.01
C PHE A 38 11.71 0.58 26.56
N PRO A 39 11.54 -0.72 26.29
CA PRO A 39 11.63 -1.24 24.93
C PRO A 39 10.50 -0.72 24.01
N HIS A 40 9.34 -0.40 24.57
CA HIS A 40 8.18 0.12 23.83
C HIS A 40 7.12 0.72 24.78
N ARG A 41 6.22 1.54 24.24
CA ARG A 41 5.16 2.22 25.01
C ARG A 41 4.24 1.27 25.80
N THR A 42 3.99 0.07 25.29
CA THR A 42 3.19 -0.95 26.01
C THR A 42 3.87 -1.38 27.30
N ALA A 43 5.20 -1.58 27.29
CA ALA A 43 5.95 -1.92 28.51
C ALA A 43 5.93 -0.78 29.52
N PHE A 44 6.07 0.46 29.06
CA PHE A 44 5.92 1.66 29.90
C PHE A 44 4.53 1.73 30.53
N ARG A 45 3.46 1.65 29.76
CA ARG A 45 2.07 1.70 30.24
C ARG A 45 1.79 0.60 31.28
N ALA A 46 2.30 -0.59 31.05
CA ALA A 46 2.15 -1.71 32.00
C ALA A 46 2.82 -1.42 33.35
N GLN A 47 3.96 -0.71 33.36
CA GLN A 47 4.68 -0.39 34.59
C GLN A 47 3.99 0.73 35.40
N ILE A 48 3.39 1.73 34.74
CA ILE A 48 2.73 2.82 35.45
C ILE A 48 1.27 2.52 35.78
N GLN A 49 0.69 1.44 35.25
CA GLN A 49 -0.72 1.10 35.41
C GLN A 49 -1.12 1.02 36.90
N GLY A 50 -2.11 1.83 37.29
CA GLY A 50 -2.63 1.91 38.67
C GLY A 50 -1.75 2.71 39.64
N LEU A 51 -0.64 3.29 39.17
CA LEU A 51 0.24 4.14 39.98
C LEU A 51 0.26 5.58 39.50
N TYR A 52 0.30 5.80 38.18
CA TYR A 52 0.44 7.10 37.54
C TYR A 52 -0.37 7.14 36.24
N GLU A 53 -0.66 8.36 35.76
CA GLU A 53 -1.25 8.60 34.45
C GLU A 53 -0.15 8.85 33.40
N GLU A 54 -0.35 8.40 32.16
CA GLU A 54 0.62 8.60 31.07
C GLU A 54 0.91 10.11 30.83
N SER A 55 -0.08 10.98 31.08
CA SER A 55 0.00 12.44 30.98
C SER A 55 1.02 13.08 31.94
N GLU A 56 1.42 12.37 33.01
CA GLU A 56 2.42 12.84 33.97
C GLU A 56 3.86 12.68 33.48
N TYR A 57 4.03 12.05 32.31
CA TYR A 57 5.34 11.78 31.73
C TYR A 57 5.52 12.50 30.38
N ASP A 58 6.75 12.93 30.11
CA ASP A 58 7.24 13.22 28.78
C ASP A 58 7.88 11.94 28.21
N VAL A 59 7.31 11.44 27.12
CA VAL A 59 7.74 10.18 26.50
C VAL A 59 8.35 10.45 25.15
N VAL A 60 9.65 10.19 25.01
CA VAL A 60 10.42 10.43 23.80
C VAL A 60 10.84 9.10 23.18
N ASP A 61 10.64 8.96 21.88
CA ASP A 61 11.13 7.81 21.11
C ASP A 61 12.64 7.98 20.86
N VAL A 62 13.40 6.91 21.08
CA VAL A 62 14.85 6.87 20.90
C VAL A 62 15.19 5.80 19.87
N GLN A 63 15.96 6.19 18.85
CA GLN A 63 16.46 5.30 17.81
C GLN A 63 18.00 5.27 17.89
N THR A 64 18.57 4.08 18.03
CA THR A 64 20.02 3.87 18.08
C THR A 64 20.42 2.98 16.90
N PRO A 65 20.94 3.56 15.81
CA PRO A 65 21.39 2.77 14.66
C PRO A 65 22.72 2.08 14.97
N GLU A 66 22.91 0.90 14.39
CA GLU A 66 24.19 0.21 14.32
C GLU A 66 25.04 0.73 13.15
N ASP A 67 26.21 0.09 12.92
CA ASP A 67 27.04 0.45 11.76
C ASP A 67 26.27 0.21 10.46
N ILE A 68 26.27 1.21 9.59
CA ILE A 68 25.49 1.21 8.34
C ILE A 68 25.90 0.08 7.38
N SER A 69 27.12 -0.41 7.47
CA SER A 69 27.62 -1.52 6.66
C SER A 69 26.77 -2.78 6.82
N HIS A 70 26.18 -3.00 7.99
CA HIS A 70 25.27 -4.12 8.24
C HIS A 70 23.98 -3.97 7.40
N ALA A 71 23.40 -2.76 7.33
CA ALA A 71 22.23 -2.50 6.49
C ALA A 71 22.56 -2.71 5.00
N PHE A 72 23.73 -2.23 4.53
CA PHE A 72 24.18 -2.43 3.15
C PHE A 72 24.40 -3.91 2.83
N HIS A 73 24.99 -4.66 3.74
CA HIS A 73 25.15 -6.11 3.60
C HIS A 73 23.77 -6.80 3.53
N GLY A 74 22.87 -6.44 4.43
CA GLY A 74 21.49 -6.94 4.45
C GLY A 74 20.74 -6.72 3.14
N MET A 75 20.84 -5.50 2.56
CA MET A 75 20.22 -5.19 1.27
C MET A 75 20.80 -6.04 0.14
N ASN A 76 22.13 -6.15 0.05
CA ASN A 76 22.78 -6.96 -0.97
C ASN A 76 22.39 -8.45 -0.86
N THR A 77 22.36 -8.98 0.36
CA THR A 77 21.95 -10.37 0.66
C THR A 77 20.49 -10.59 0.25
N THR A 78 19.59 -9.66 0.63
CA THR A 78 18.17 -9.75 0.28
C THR A 78 17.98 -9.74 -1.23
N ILE A 79 18.57 -8.79 -1.94
CA ILE A 79 18.44 -8.66 -3.40
C ILE A 79 19.01 -9.89 -4.11
N LYS A 80 20.14 -10.44 -3.65
CA LYS A 80 20.72 -11.68 -4.17
C LYS A 80 19.75 -12.85 -3.98
N ALA A 81 19.21 -13.03 -2.78
CA ALA A 81 18.25 -14.08 -2.45
C ALA A 81 16.97 -13.97 -3.30
N LEU A 82 16.45 -12.76 -3.51
CA LEU A 82 15.30 -12.53 -4.38
C LEU A 82 15.58 -12.97 -5.83
N LYS A 83 16.73 -12.60 -6.37
CA LYS A 83 17.14 -13.02 -7.71
C LYS A 83 17.22 -14.55 -7.83
N GLU A 84 17.81 -15.21 -6.83
CA GLU A 84 17.96 -16.67 -6.79
C GLU A 84 16.61 -17.38 -6.65
N SER A 85 15.76 -16.95 -5.72
CA SER A 85 14.42 -17.51 -5.53
C SER A 85 13.54 -17.39 -6.77
N CYS A 86 13.67 -16.28 -7.49
CA CYS A 86 12.99 -16.06 -8.77
C CYS A 86 13.62 -16.83 -9.92
N LYS A 87 14.77 -17.47 -9.76
CA LYS A 87 15.59 -18.04 -10.83
C LYS A 87 15.82 -17.03 -11.97
N ALA A 88 16.02 -15.76 -11.59
CA ALA A 88 16.11 -14.66 -12.52
C ALA A 88 17.52 -14.51 -13.09
N ILE A 89 17.61 -14.25 -14.40
CA ILE A 89 18.88 -13.98 -15.10
C ILE A 89 19.39 -12.59 -14.69
N THR A 90 18.47 -11.61 -14.63
CA THR A 90 18.77 -10.22 -14.28
C THR A 90 17.83 -9.72 -13.18
N ARG A 91 18.20 -8.59 -12.58
CA ARG A 91 17.35 -7.85 -11.65
C ARG A 91 17.22 -6.40 -12.08
N GLU A 92 16.11 -5.80 -11.74
CA GLU A 92 15.85 -4.36 -11.81
C GLU A 92 15.38 -3.93 -10.44
N ILE A 93 15.89 -2.80 -9.92
CA ILE A 93 15.55 -2.27 -8.60
C ILE A 93 14.97 -0.90 -8.81
N TYR A 94 13.81 -0.63 -8.24
CA TYR A 94 13.12 0.64 -8.37
C TYR A 94 12.96 1.33 -7.02
N LEU A 95 13.09 2.65 -7.02
CA LEU A 95 12.89 3.51 -5.85
C LEU A 95 11.91 4.62 -6.21
N SER A 96 11.00 4.93 -5.32
CA SER A 96 10.09 6.07 -5.47
C SER A 96 10.86 7.39 -5.46
N GLY A 97 10.55 8.25 -6.41
CA GLY A 97 11.08 9.61 -6.51
C GLY A 97 10.11 10.63 -5.89
N LYS A 98 9.79 11.67 -6.66
CA LYS A 98 8.95 12.79 -6.26
C LYS A 98 7.64 12.81 -7.05
N ASP A 99 6.72 13.67 -6.59
CA ASP A 99 5.53 14.07 -7.34
C ASP A 99 4.54 12.94 -7.65
N ASN A 100 4.30 12.02 -6.70
CA ASN A 100 3.28 11.00 -6.85
C ASN A 100 1.91 11.64 -7.19
N PHE A 101 1.29 11.23 -8.31
CA PHE A 101 0.01 11.78 -8.75
C PHE A 101 -1.12 11.56 -7.72
N ARG A 102 -1.03 10.50 -6.90
CA ARG A 102 -2.02 10.20 -5.86
C ARG A 102 -2.05 11.25 -4.75
N ASP A 103 -0.93 11.95 -4.51
CA ASP A 103 -0.85 13.00 -3.49
C ASP A 103 -1.73 14.21 -3.82
N LYS A 104 -2.13 14.35 -5.09
CA LYS A 104 -2.97 15.45 -5.60
C LYS A 104 -4.46 15.08 -5.68
N LEU A 105 -4.82 13.86 -5.33
CA LEU A 105 -6.22 13.44 -5.36
C LEU A 105 -7.02 14.18 -4.28
N PRO A 106 -8.18 14.75 -4.63
CA PRO A 106 -9.02 15.51 -3.70
C PRO A 106 -9.86 14.55 -2.83
N LEU A 107 -9.20 13.71 -2.05
CA LEU A 107 -9.87 12.79 -1.14
C LEU A 107 -10.53 13.55 0.01
N PRO A 108 -11.70 13.12 0.53
CA PRO A 108 -12.26 13.68 1.74
C PRO A 108 -11.41 13.28 2.97
N VAL A 109 -11.48 14.10 4.03
CA VAL A 109 -10.95 13.82 5.37
C VAL A 109 -9.42 13.91 5.47
N ILE A 110 -8.65 13.18 4.66
CA ILE A 110 -7.19 13.13 4.74
C ILE A 110 -6.59 12.90 3.35
N GLN A 111 -5.41 13.46 3.11
CA GLN A 111 -4.61 13.21 1.91
C GLN A 111 -4.25 11.72 1.78
N TYR A 112 -4.09 11.23 0.56
CA TYR A 112 -3.54 9.90 0.31
C TYR A 112 -2.21 9.71 1.05
N LYS A 113 -2.11 8.63 1.83
CA LYS A 113 -0.95 8.34 2.71
C LYS A 113 -0.57 9.47 3.70
N GLY A 114 -1.50 10.38 4.02
CA GLY A 114 -1.22 11.58 4.83
C GLY A 114 -0.74 11.30 6.26
N ASN A 115 -0.97 10.09 6.79
CA ASN A 115 -0.45 9.67 8.08
C ASN A 115 1.05 9.32 8.08
N ARG A 116 1.69 9.23 6.91
CA ARG A 116 3.12 8.84 6.80
C ARG A 116 4.08 9.93 7.27
N SER A 117 3.64 11.19 7.34
CA SER A 117 4.42 12.29 7.90
C SER A 117 4.68 12.15 9.42
N GLU A 118 3.78 11.47 10.12
CA GLU A 118 3.87 11.25 11.57
C GLU A 118 4.60 9.96 11.95
N MET A 119 4.95 9.13 10.96
CA MET A 119 5.62 7.86 11.21
C MET A 119 7.12 8.06 11.47
N ILE A 120 7.61 7.45 12.54
CA ILE A 120 9.03 7.38 12.84
C ILE A 120 9.70 6.48 11.80
N ARG A 121 10.50 7.10 10.92
CA ARG A 121 11.25 6.37 9.89
C ARG A 121 12.60 5.89 10.45
N PRO A 122 13.16 4.80 9.92
CA PRO A 122 14.52 4.38 10.28
C PRO A 122 15.54 5.49 10.03
N VAL A 123 16.46 5.67 10.98
CA VAL A 123 17.48 6.75 10.95
C VAL A 123 18.29 6.71 9.66
N GLN A 124 18.73 5.51 9.27
CA GLN A 124 19.61 5.29 8.11
C GLN A 124 18.86 5.02 6.79
N LEU A 125 17.55 5.27 6.73
CA LEU A 125 16.75 4.99 5.52
C LEU A 125 17.25 5.78 4.30
N LYS A 126 17.63 7.04 4.50
CA LYS A 126 18.12 7.90 3.43
C LYS A 126 19.40 7.36 2.80
N GLU A 127 20.33 6.96 3.65
CA GLU A 127 21.63 6.41 3.26
C GLU A 127 21.45 5.04 2.56
N CYS A 128 20.53 4.20 3.03
CA CYS A 128 20.19 2.94 2.38
C CYS A 128 19.61 3.16 0.97
N ARG A 129 18.72 4.12 0.79
CA ARG A 129 18.18 4.48 -0.54
C ARG A 129 19.27 5.02 -1.47
N GLU A 130 20.16 5.89 -0.96
CA GLU A 130 21.27 6.43 -1.76
C GLU A 130 22.26 5.32 -2.15
N TYR A 131 22.52 4.37 -1.26
CA TYR A 131 23.34 3.20 -1.58
C TYR A 131 22.74 2.39 -2.74
N LEU A 132 21.42 2.10 -2.72
CA LEU A 132 20.74 1.38 -3.81
C LEU A 132 20.79 2.17 -5.11
N LYS A 133 20.56 3.48 -5.06
CA LYS A 133 20.67 4.37 -6.22
C LYS A 133 22.06 4.32 -6.85
N ASN A 134 23.11 4.44 -6.04
CA ASN A 134 24.51 4.35 -6.48
C ASN A 134 24.88 2.93 -6.99
N SER A 135 24.12 1.91 -6.59
CA SER A 135 24.23 0.53 -7.04
C SER A 135 23.41 0.23 -8.31
N GLY A 136 22.82 1.27 -8.92
CA GLY A 136 22.09 1.17 -10.19
C GLY A 136 20.59 0.99 -10.06
N ALA A 137 19.98 1.31 -8.89
CA ALA A 137 18.53 1.38 -8.79
C ALA A 137 17.97 2.58 -9.57
N ILE A 138 16.81 2.39 -10.17
CA ILE A 138 16.12 3.35 -11.03
C ILE A 138 15.14 4.16 -10.17
N ILE A 139 15.24 5.49 -10.20
CA ILE A 139 14.30 6.39 -9.53
C ILE A 139 13.09 6.61 -10.43
N ILE A 140 11.89 6.49 -9.86
CA ILE A 140 10.62 6.70 -10.55
C ILE A 140 9.93 7.93 -9.99
N ASP A 141 9.79 8.96 -10.81
CA ASP A 141 9.06 10.17 -10.49
C ASP A 141 7.60 10.10 -11.00
N GLY A 142 6.73 10.88 -10.39
CA GLY A 142 5.32 11.05 -10.78
C GLY A 142 4.39 9.91 -10.36
N ARG A 143 4.89 8.79 -9.86
CA ARG A 143 4.14 7.61 -9.43
C ARG A 143 4.89 6.77 -8.41
N GLU A 144 4.25 5.75 -7.87
CA GLU A 144 4.84 4.83 -6.90
C GLU A 144 5.62 3.69 -7.58
N VAL A 145 6.51 3.03 -6.81
CA VAL A 145 7.22 1.84 -7.28
C VAL A 145 6.25 0.73 -7.66
N ASP A 146 5.13 0.58 -6.95
CA ASP A 146 4.12 -0.45 -7.23
C ASP A 146 3.53 -0.34 -8.64
N ASP A 147 3.32 0.90 -9.13
CA ASP A 147 2.93 1.14 -10.53
C ASP A 147 4.01 0.62 -11.51
N MET A 148 5.29 0.81 -11.17
CA MET A 148 6.37 0.32 -12.02
C MET A 148 6.48 -1.19 -11.99
N LEU A 149 6.30 -1.82 -10.82
CA LEU A 149 6.25 -3.28 -10.72
C LEU A 149 5.12 -3.86 -11.59
N ALA A 150 3.92 -3.26 -11.52
CA ALA A 150 2.76 -3.66 -12.33
C ALA A 150 3.04 -3.50 -13.82
N GLN A 151 3.61 -2.35 -14.23
CA GLN A 151 4.02 -2.10 -15.61
C GLN A 151 5.00 -3.16 -16.12
N ARG A 152 6.05 -3.46 -15.34
CA ARG A 152 7.06 -4.45 -15.73
C ARG A 152 6.46 -5.86 -15.83
N CYS A 153 5.52 -6.23 -14.96
CA CYS A 153 4.80 -7.49 -15.08
C CYS A 153 3.99 -7.57 -16.39
N TRP A 154 3.28 -6.48 -16.72
CA TRP A 154 2.48 -6.39 -17.93
C TRP A 154 3.36 -6.43 -19.19
N GLU A 155 4.47 -5.67 -19.23
CA GLU A 155 5.47 -5.71 -20.32
C GLU A 155 6.05 -7.12 -20.49
N GLY A 156 6.38 -7.78 -19.39
CA GLY A 156 6.86 -9.17 -19.45
C GLY A 156 5.84 -10.11 -20.10
N LYS A 157 4.55 -9.99 -19.73
CA LYS A 157 3.47 -10.77 -20.33
C LYS A 157 3.34 -10.49 -21.82
N ARG A 158 3.38 -9.21 -22.24
CA ARG A 158 3.31 -8.79 -23.64
C ARG A 158 4.47 -9.33 -24.47
N ASP A 159 5.68 -9.27 -23.93
CA ASP A 159 6.92 -9.55 -24.63
C ASP A 159 7.37 -11.02 -24.48
N GLY A 160 6.57 -11.88 -23.86
CA GLY A 160 6.88 -13.28 -23.64
C GLY A 160 8.02 -13.52 -22.63
N HIS A 161 8.22 -12.59 -21.70
CA HIS A 161 9.20 -12.68 -20.61
C HIS A 161 8.52 -12.97 -19.28
N LYS A 162 9.28 -13.45 -18.30
CA LYS A 162 8.83 -13.66 -16.93
C LYS A 162 9.40 -12.57 -16.04
N ASN A 163 8.70 -11.43 -15.96
CA ASN A 163 9.01 -10.38 -14.99
C ASN A 163 8.26 -10.67 -13.68
N ILE A 164 9.00 -10.74 -12.57
CA ILE A 164 8.47 -11.13 -11.27
C ILE A 164 8.56 -9.93 -10.33
N ALA A 165 7.42 -9.36 -9.94
CA ALA A 165 7.35 -8.30 -8.93
C ALA A 165 7.77 -8.87 -7.57
N CYS A 166 8.89 -8.41 -7.04
CA CYS A 166 9.41 -8.77 -5.72
C CYS A 166 9.07 -7.64 -4.75
N THR A 167 7.98 -7.79 -4.02
CA THR A 167 7.50 -6.86 -3.00
C THR A 167 6.76 -7.63 -1.90
N ILE A 168 6.63 -7.03 -0.73
CA ILE A 168 5.78 -7.55 0.35
C ILE A 168 4.47 -6.77 0.48
N ASP A 169 4.29 -5.74 -0.37
CA ASP A 169 3.08 -4.93 -0.39
C ASP A 169 1.88 -5.75 -0.89
N GLY A 170 0.73 -5.56 -0.24
CA GLY A 170 -0.52 -6.22 -0.57
C GLY A 170 -1.14 -5.70 -1.87
N ASP A 171 -0.85 -4.48 -2.29
CA ASP A 171 -1.44 -3.87 -3.48
C ASP A 171 -1.12 -4.65 -4.75
N GLN A 172 0.03 -5.30 -4.81
CA GLN A 172 0.40 -6.19 -5.91
C GLN A 172 -0.48 -7.43 -6.03
N HIS A 173 -1.26 -7.78 -5.02
CA HIS A 173 -2.23 -8.89 -5.10
C HIS A 173 -3.35 -8.64 -6.13
N GLY A 174 -3.68 -7.38 -6.40
CA GLY A 174 -4.65 -6.99 -7.43
C GLY A 174 -4.10 -6.96 -8.87
N VAL A 175 -2.79 -7.11 -9.04
CA VAL A 175 -2.08 -7.00 -10.32
C VAL A 175 -1.93 -8.36 -10.98
N GLU A 176 -2.38 -8.49 -12.24
CA GLU A 176 -2.10 -9.71 -13.02
C GLU A 176 -0.63 -9.78 -13.43
N GLY A 177 0.04 -10.86 -13.04
CA GLY A 177 1.45 -11.08 -13.34
C GLY A 177 2.12 -12.00 -12.34
N TRP A 178 3.44 -12.20 -12.52
CA TRP A 178 4.23 -12.94 -11.56
C TRP A 178 4.61 -12.04 -10.38
N MET A 179 4.34 -12.51 -9.15
CA MET A 179 4.78 -11.83 -7.94
C MET A 179 5.50 -12.77 -6.98
N TYR A 180 6.33 -12.20 -6.13
CA TYR A 180 7.02 -12.89 -5.06
C TYR A 180 7.05 -12.04 -3.79
N ASN A 181 6.20 -12.39 -2.84
CA ASN A 181 6.26 -11.86 -1.49
C ASN A 181 7.12 -12.79 -0.64
N TRP A 182 8.38 -12.43 -0.45
CA TRP A 182 9.38 -13.27 0.22
C TRP A 182 9.15 -13.50 1.72
N THR A 183 8.13 -12.86 2.30
CA THR A 183 7.74 -13.09 3.70
C THR A 183 6.57 -14.06 3.84
N LYS A 184 5.78 -14.25 2.77
CA LYS A 184 4.55 -15.06 2.78
C LYS A 184 4.58 -16.23 1.79
N MET A 185 5.45 -16.18 0.78
CA MET A 185 5.50 -17.17 -0.30
C MET A 185 6.83 -17.92 -0.31
N SER A 186 6.81 -19.22 -0.51
CA SER A 186 8.01 -20.04 -0.68
C SER A 186 8.64 -19.90 -2.08
N GLU A 187 7.82 -19.53 -3.08
CA GLU A 187 8.23 -19.36 -4.48
C GLU A 187 7.34 -18.33 -5.18
N PRO A 188 7.77 -17.75 -6.30
CA PRO A 188 6.96 -16.83 -7.11
C PRO A 188 5.66 -17.48 -7.59
N LYS A 189 4.55 -16.74 -7.50
CA LYS A 189 3.22 -17.16 -7.96
C LYS A 189 2.73 -16.30 -9.11
N LEU A 190 1.99 -16.91 -10.03
CA LEU A 190 1.27 -16.19 -11.07
C LEU A 190 -0.09 -15.78 -10.56
N ILE A 191 -0.33 -14.49 -10.46
CA ILE A 191 -1.64 -13.90 -10.19
C ILE A 191 -2.34 -13.69 -11.53
N GLN A 192 -3.53 -14.25 -11.69
CA GLN A 192 -4.31 -14.12 -12.91
C GLN A 192 -5.79 -14.37 -12.68
N GLY A 193 -6.62 -13.84 -13.57
CA GLY A 193 -8.06 -14.06 -13.55
C GLY A 193 -8.78 -13.25 -12.47
N LEU A 194 -10.03 -13.64 -12.20
CA LEU A 194 -10.85 -12.93 -11.22
C LEU A 194 -10.27 -13.06 -9.80
N GLY A 195 -9.76 -14.23 -9.45
CA GLY A 195 -9.27 -14.49 -8.10
C GLY A 195 -10.36 -14.56 -7.05
N ASP A 196 -10.00 -14.35 -5.80
CA ASP A 196 -10.93 -14.35 -4.67
C ASP A 196 -10.47 -13.45 -3.52
N ILE A 197 -11.39 -13.17 -2.57
CA ILE A 197 -11.15 -12.40 -1.36
C ILE A 197 -11.63 -13.18 -0.13
N TRP A 198 -10.95 -12.99 0.99
CA TRP A 198 -11.28 -13.59 2.29
C TRP A 198 -10.96 -12.65 3.46
N PRO A 199 -11.56 -12.87 4.66
CA PRO A 199 -11.23 -12.06 5.83
C PRO A 199 -9.74 -12.15 6.16
N HIS A 200 -9.13 -11.01 6.50
CA HIS A 200 -7.71 -10.98 6.87
C HIS A 200 -7.50 -11.77 8.19
N GLU A 201 -6.52 -12.67 8.20
CA GLU A 201 -6.29 -13.60 9.32
C GLU A 201 -5.92 -12.90 10.64
N LYS A 202 -5.17 -11.80 10.57
CA LYS A 202 -4.59 -11.12 11.73
C LYS A 202 -5.21 -9.75 12.01
N ILE A 203 -5.73 -9.08 11.00
CA ILE A 203 -6.28 -7.72 11.12
C ILE A 203 -7.81 -7.82 11.14
N LYS A 204 -8.38 -7.50 12.29
CA LYS A 204 -9.85 -7.48 12.44
C LYS A 204 -10.45 -6.39 11.55
N ASN A 205 -11.57 -6.71 10.91
CA ASN A 205 -12.30 -5.81 10.01
C ASN A 205 -11.53 -5.41 8.75
N ASP A 206 -10.66 -6.28 8.26
CA ASP A 206 -9.93 -6.14 7.02
C ASP A 206 -10.05 -7.41 6.16
N PHE A 207 -9.57 -7.36 4.92
CA PHE A 207 -9.62 -8.47 3.98
C PHE A 207 -8.25 -8.72 3.35
N ASP A 208 -8.06 -9.92 2.82
CA ASP A 208 -6.95 -10.30 1.96
C ASP A 208 -7.53 -10.97 0.70
N GLY A 209 -6.69 -11.17 -0.31
CA GLY A 209 -7.15 -11.76 -1.56
C GLY A 209 -6.11 -11.73 -2.65
N TYR A 210 -6.52 -12.06 -3.87
CA TYR A 210 -5.71 -11.91 -5.08
C TYR A 210 -6.56 -11.83 -6.34
N GLY A 211 -5.96 -11.40 -7.44
CA GLY A 211 -6.61 -11.23 -8.74
C GLY A 211 -7.49 -9.98 -8.81
N ARG A 212 -8.26 -9.86 -9.91
CA ARG A 212 -9.07 -8.65 -10.14
C ARG A 212 -10.14 -8.41 -9.07
N LYS A 213 -10.64 -9.45 -8.40
CA LYS A 213 -11.60 -9.29 -7.30
C LYS A 213 -10.98 -8.55 -6.11
N PHE A 214 -9.68 -8.74 -5.84
CA PHE A 214 -8.97 -7.97 -4.83
C PHE A 214 -8.95 -6.47 -5.18
N PHE A 215 -8.63 -6.11 -6.42
CA PHE A 215 -8.74 -4.73 -6.88
C PHE A 215 -10.17 -4.17 -6.74
N TYR A 216 -11.21 -4.93 -7.13
CA TYR A 216 -12.59 -4.49 -6.97
C TYR A 216 -12.98 -4.29 -5.50
N ALA A 217 -12.42 -5.11 -4.61
CA ALA A 217 -12.60 -4.95 -3.17
C ALA A 217 -11.94 -3.66 -2.66
N GLN A 218 -10.68 -3.38 -3.02
CA GLN A 218 -10.02 -2.12 -2.68
C GLN A 218 -10.76 -0.91 -3.27
N TRP A 219 -11.27 -1.01 -4.49
CA TRP A 219 -11.99 0.07 -5.16
C TRP A 219 -13.26 0.50 -4.42
N VAL A 220 -13.94 -0.39 -3.71
CA VAL A 220 -15.17 -0.07 -2.97
C VAL A 220 -14.95 0.03 -1.46
N PHE A 221 -14.03 -0.71 -0.90
CA PHE A 221 -13.76 -0.71 0.54
C PHE A 221 -12.71 0.35 0.94
N GLY A 222 -11.71 0.56 0.07
CA GLY A 222 -10.55 1.38 0.32
C GLY A 222 -9.39 0.63 0.95
N ASP A 223 -8.39 1.39 1.40
CA ASP A 223 -7.23 0.91 2.13
C ASP A 223 -6.98 1.76 3.38
N PRO A 224 -7.09 1.16 4.58
CA PRO A 224 -6.83 1.86 5.84
C PRO A 224 -5.38 2.31 6.00
N VAL A 225 -4.41 1.60 5.39
CA VAL A 225 -2.98 1.92 5.46
C VAL A 225 -2.69 3.16 4.62
N ASP A 226 -3.23 3.22 3.42
CA ASP A 226 -3.06 4.31 2.47
C ASP A 226 -4.08 5.45 2.67
N LYS A 227 -4.94 5.31 3.69
CA LYS A 227 -5.87 6.36 4.14
C LYS A 227 -6.90 6.79 3.10
N PHE A 228 -7.32 5.90 2.20
CA PHE A 228 -8.48 6.18 1.38
C PHE A 228 -9.64 5.23 1.72
N LYS A 229 -10.84 5.80 1.81
CA LYS A 229 -12.04 5.05 2.18
C LYS A 229 -13.25 5.63 1.44
N PRO A 230 -13.72 4.99 0.36
CA PRO A 230 -14.73 5.54 -0.54
C PRO A 230 -16.04 5.98 0.14
N CYS A 231 -16.52 5.21 1.12
CA CYS A 231 -17.77 5.54 1.80
C CYS A 231 -17.74 6.87 2.56
N GLN A 232 -16.55 7.39 2.89
CA GLN A 232 -16.39 8.66 3.64
C GLN A 232 -16.83 9.87 2.83
N ILE A 233 -16.77 9.81 1.49
CA ILE A 233 -17.21 10.93 0.65
C ILE A 233 -18.68 11.28 0.88
N ALA A 234 -19.50 10.28 1.21
CA ALA A 234 -20.92 10.44 1.51
C ALA A 234 -21.22 10.42 3.03
N GLY A 235 -20.20 10.53 3.90
CA GLY A 235 -20.38 10.43 5.35
C GLY A 235 -20.92 9.08 5.81
N LYS A 236 -20.73 8.00 5.04
CA LYS A 236 -21.29 6.67 5.34
C LYS A 236 -20.24 5.77 6.00
N LYS A 237 -20.73 4.67 6.57
CA LYS A 237 -19.90 3.58 7.08
C LYS A 237 -20.05 2.37 6.16
N PHE A 238 -18.93 1.75 5.81
CA PHE A 238 -18.89 0.51 5.05
C PHE A 238 -17.75 -0.35 5.60
N GLY A 239 -18.10 -1.50 6.12
CA GLY A 239 -17.15 -2.41 6.75
C GLY A 239 -16.98 -3.70 5.94
N VAL A 240 -16.08 -4.57 6.41
CA VAL A 240 -15.74 -5.84 5.77
C VAL A 240 -16.96 -6.75 5.55
N VAL A 241 -17.94 -6.73 6.46
CA VAL A 241 -19.20 -7.48 6.30
C VAL A 241 -19.98 -6.99 5.08
N GLY A 242 -20.05 -5.69 4.88
CA GLY A 242 -20.66 -5.09 3.68
C GLY A 242 -19.90 -5.45 2.41
N LEU A 243 -18.56 -5.43 2.45
CA LEU A 243 -17.70 -5.85 1.34
C LEU A 243 -18.00 -7.30 0.91
N PHE A 244 -17.96 -8.24 1.84
CA PHE A 244 -18.27 -9.64 1.54
C PHE A 244 -19.73 -9.83 1.11
N GLY A 245 -20.65 -9.04 1.67
CA GLY A 245 -22.07 -9.08 1.26
C GLY A 245 -22.29 -8.74 -0.21
N ILE A 246 -21.41 -7.96 -0.84
CA ILE A 246 -21.56 -7.58 -2.25
C ILE A 246 -20.63 -8.35 -3.20
N LEU A 247 -19.45 -8.80 -2.78
CA LEU A 247 -18.43 -9.34 -3.68
C LEU A 247 -18.16 -10.85 -3.54
N LYS A 248 -18.41 -11.47 -2.38
CA LYS A 248 -18.00 -12.86 -2.14
C LYS A 248 -18.56 -13.87 -3.17
N ASP A 249 -19.82 -13.68 -3.58
CA ASP A 249 -20.53 -14.59 -4.46
C ASP A 249 -20.38 -14.25 -5.96
N CYS A 250 -19.77 -13.12 -6.30
CA CYS A 250 -19.50 -12.74 -7.68
C CYS A 250 -18.53 -13.72 -8.34
N LYS A 251 -18.87 -14.19 -9.54
CA LYS A 251 -18.08 -15.16 -10.32
C LYS A 251 -17.49 -14.59 -11.59
N THR A 252 -17.87 -13.37 -11.95
CA THR A 252 -17.43 -12.68 -13.15
C THR A 252 -17.04 -11.24 -12.85
N ASP A 253 -16.19 -10.65 -13.71
CA ASP A 253 -15.85 -9.23 -13.62
C ASP A 253 -17.11 -8.36 -13.71
N LYS A 254 -18.05 -8.71 -14.58
CA LYS A 254 -19.32 -7.98 -14.72
C LYS A 254 -20.09 -7.93 -13.41
N GLU A 255 -20.24 -9.04 -12.71
CA GLU A 255 -20.94 -9.11 -11.43
C GLU A 255 -20.23 -8.26 -10.36
N CYS A 256 -18.90 -8.35 -10.27
CA CYS A 256 -18.13 -7.54 -9.33
C CYS A 256 -18.27 -6.03 -9.62
N ILE A 257 -18.11 -5.63 -10.88
CA ILE A 257 -18.19 -4.22 -11.29
C ILE A 257 -19.61 -3.67 -11.10
N GLN A 258 -20.65 -4.46 -11.41
CA GLN A 258 -22.04 -4.10 -11.11
C GLN A 258 -22.26 -3.88 -9.62
N ALA A 259 -21.78 -4.81 -8.78
CA ALA A 259 -21.90 -4.70 -7.32
C ALA A 259 -21.18 -3.47 -6.75
N VAL A 260 -19.99 -3.16 -7.28
CA VAL A 260 -19.24 -1.94 -6.91
C VAL A 260 -20.03 -0.70 -7.33
N TYR A 261 -20.49 -0.62 -8.58
CA TYR A 261 -21.28 0.51 -9.08
C TYR A 261 -22.55 0.73 -8.27
N ASP A 262 -23.31 -0.33 -8.00
CA ASP A 262 -24.54 -0.27 -7.21
C ASP A 262 -24.26 0.21 -5.78
N GLN A 263 -23.10 -0.11 -5.22
CA GLN A 263 -22.71 0.38 -3.91
C GLN A 263 -22.39 1.88 -3.93
N TYR A 264 -21.70 2.38 -4.95
CA TYR A 264 -21.48 3.82 -5.12
C TYR A 264 -22.81 4.57 -5.36
N LYS A 265 -23.72 3.99 -6.13
CA LYS A 265 -25.07 4.55 -6.34
C LYS A 265 -25.87 4.65 -5.03
N ARG A 266 -25.73 3.67 -4.13
CA ARG A 266 -26.34 3.76 -2.79
C ARG A 266 -25.74 4.88 -1.93
N TRP A 267 -24.47 5.19 -2.11
CA TRP A 267 -23.84 6.31 -1.40
C TRP A 267 -24.18 7.66 -2.01
N ILE A 268 -24.38 7.71 -3.31
CA ILE A 268 -24.64 8.93 -4.09
C ILE A 268 -25.94 8.75 -4.88
N PRO A 269 -27.11 8.73 -4.21
CA PRO A 269 -28.39 8.40 -4.85
C PRO A 269 -28.81 9.41 -5.92
N ASP A 270 -28.43 10.67 -5.77
CA ASP A 270 -28.75 11.75 -6.73
C ASP A 270 -27.80 11.79 -7.92
N GLY A 271 -26.86 10.85 -8.01
CA GLY A 271 -25.91 10.77 -9.13
C GLY A 271 -24.73 11.74 -9.04
N VAL A 272 -24.81 12.74 -8.17
CA VAL A 272 -23.80 13.80 -7.98
C VAL A 272 -23.63 14.07 -6.49
N ILE A 273 -22.41 14.39 -6.07
CA ILE A 273 -22.11 14.74 -4.68
C ILE A 273 -21.17 15.94 -4.61
N THR A 274 -21.47 16.86 -3.66
CA THR A 274 -20.58 17.96 -3.27
C THR A 274 -19.96 17.66 -1.91
N TYR A 275 -18.64 17.79 -1.80
CA TYR A 275 -17.89 17.50 -0.60
C TYR A 275 -16.66 18.41 -0.47
N LYS A 276 -16.10 18.51 0.74
CA LYS A 276 -14.81 19.15 0.99
C LYS A 276 -13.69 18.12 0.97
N ALA A 277 -12.63 18.41 0.20
CA ALA A 277 -11.39 17.64 0.20
C ALA A 277 -10.55 17.93 1.46
N TRP A 278 -9.52 17.13 1.65
CA TRP A 278 -8.59 17.22 2.79
C TRP A 278 -7.92 18.59 2.93
N ASP A 279 -7.73 19.33 1.85
CA ASP A 279 -7.16 20.68 1.81
C ASP A 279 -8.20 21.80 2.03
N GLY A 280 -9.47 21.42 2.25
CA GLY A 280 -10.59 22.32 2.45
C GLY A 280 -11.26 22.83 1.17
N THR A 281 -10.77 22.45 -0.02
CA THR A 281 -11.39 22.79 -1.28
C THR A 281 -12.73 22.05 -1.48
N GLU A 282 -13.70 22.72 -2.10
CA GLU A 282 -14.99 22.12 -2.40
C GLU A 282 -15.01 21.55 -3.82
N HIS A 283 -15.51 20.32 -3.95
CA HIS A 283 -15.62 19.61 -5.20
C HIS A 283 -17.03 19.07 -5.40
N THR A 284 -17.52 19.16 -6.64
CA THR A 284 -18.75 18.50 -7.09
C THR A 284 -18.38 17.45 -8.12
N LYS A 285 -18.79 16.20 -7.90
CA LYS A 285 -18.43 15.04 -8.73
C LYS A 285 -19.62 14.14 -8.98
N THR A 286 -19.71 13.59 -10.18
CA THR A 286 -20.60 12.48 -10.52
C THR A 286 -20.14 11.18 -9.89
N ILE A 287 -21.00 10.15 -9.86
CA ILE A 287 -20.64 8.80 -9.38
C ILE A 287 -19.39 8.31 -10.11
N VAL A 288 -19.33 8.44 -11.44
CA VAL A 288 -18.22 7.94 -12.26
C VAL A 288 -16.91 8.65 -11.91
N GLU A 289 -16.93 9.97 -11.75
CA GLU A 289 -15.74 10.74 -11.35
C GLU A 289 -15.27 10.39 -9.91
N VAL A 290 -16.20 10.07 -9.01
CA VAL A 290 -15.85 9.56 -7.68
C VAL A 290 -15.22 8.17 -7.78
N MET A 291 -15.78 7.29 -8.60
CA MET A 291 -15.23 5.96 -8.84
C MET A 291 -13.84 6.03 -9.48
N ASP A 292 -13.60 6.92 -10.46
CA ASP A 292 -12.29 7.15 -11.07
C ASP A 292 -11.26 7.63 -10.04
N MET A 293 -11.65 8.55 -9.15
CA MET A 293 -10.79 9.06 -8.09
C MET A 293 -10.32 7.93 -7.16
N TYR A 294 -11.22 7.06 -6.72
CA TYR A 294 -10.85 5.94 -5.84
C TYR A 294 -10.18 4.78 -6.59
N ALA A 295 -10.53 4.59 -7.86
CA ALA A 295 -9.77 3.67 -8.71
C ALA A 295 -8.32 4.13 -8.85
N ALA A 296 -8.07 5.42 -9.00
CA ALA A 296 -6.71 5.98 -9.07
C ALA A 296 -5.87 5.71 -7.80
N CYS A 297 -6.52 5.53 -6.63
CA CYS A 297 -5.84 5.09 -5.41
C CYS A 297 -5.42 3.61 -5.47
N ALA A 298 -6.29 2.74 -5.96
CA ALA A 298 -6.14 1.28 -5.89
C ALA A 298 -5.54 0.65 -7.16
N HIS A 299 -5.67 1.30 -8.31
CA HIS A 299 -5.19 0.77 -9.59
C HIS A 299 -3.70 0.98 -9.76
N MET A 300 -2.95 -0.09 -9.94
CA MET A 300 -1.55 -0.03 -10.30
C MET A 300 -1.41 0.13 -11.82
N LYS A 301 -0.71 1.17 -12.25
CA LYS A 301 -0.54 1.51 -13.68
C LYS A 301 0.23 0.43 -14.42
N ARG A 302 -0.28 0.05 -15.59
CA ARG A 302 0.34 -0.96 -16.48
C ARG A 302 1.24 -0.34 -17.55
N TRP A 303 1.09 0.96 -17.79
CA TRP A 303 1.93 1.80 -18.66
C TRP A 303 1.86 3.25 -18.18
N GLU A 304 2.67 4.11 -18.74
CA GLU A 304 2.87 5.48 -18.23
C GLU A 304 1.57 6.28 -18.19
N ASP A 305 0.78 6.25 -19.25
CA ASP A 305 -0.48 6.97 -19.38
C ASP A 305 -1.72 6.11 -19.05
N ASP A 306 -1.54 5.07 -18.25
CA ASP A 306 -2.65 4.21 -17.82
C ASP A 306 -3.53 4.96 -16.82
N VAL A 307 -4.54 5.63 -17.33
CA VAL A 307 -5.58 6.28 -16.53
C VAL A 307 -6.80 5.37 -16.50
N PHE A 308 -7.24 5.04 -15.29
CA PHE A 308 -8.45 4.23 -15.11
C PHE A 308 -9.66 5.04 -15.59
N ASN A 309 -10.51 4.41 -16.38
CA ASN A 309 -11.71 5.02 -16.93
C ASN A 309 -12.92 4.14 -16.59
N THR A 310 -13.64 4.53 -15.56
CA THR A 310 -14.81 3.82 -15.07
C THR A 310 -15.91 3.75 -16.13
N GLU A 311 -16.19 4.83 -16.83
CA GLU A 311 -17.26 4.88 -17.84
C GLU A 311 -17.03 3.86 -18.96
N ALA A 312 -15.81 3.87 -19.53
CA ALA A 312 -15.44 2.90 -20.54
C ALA A 312 -15.49 1.45 -20.04
N LEU A 313 -15.15 1.23 -18.77
CA LEU A 313 -15.24 -0.08 -18.15
C LEU A 313 -16.69 -0.54 -17.97
N LEU A 314 -17.57 0.33 -17.46
CA LEU A 314 -19.01 0.03 -17.29
C LEU A 314 -19.68 -0.32 -18.63
N ASP A 315 -19.37 0.44 -19.69
CA ASP A 315 -19.88 0.19 -21.03
C ASP A 315 -19.38 -1.13 -21.60
N LYS A 316 -18.06 -1.40 -21.47
CA LYS A 316 -17.44 -2.62 -21.97
C LYS A 316 -18.04 -3.90 -21.36
N VAL A 317 -18.38 -3.86 -20.08
CA VAL A 317 -18.96 -5.05 -19.40
C VAL A 317 -20.49 -5.05 -19.41
N GLY A 318 -21.12 -3.99 -19.89
CA GLY A 318 -22.58 -3.84 -19.98
C GLY A 318 -23.24 -3.78 -18.60
N VAL A 319 -22.75 -2.90 -17.73
CA VAL A 319 -23.32 -2.61 -16.41
C VAL A 319 -24.62 -1.83 -16.59
N LYS A 320 -25.66 -2.22 -15.84
CA LYS A 320 -26.93 -1.46 -15.78
C LYS A 320 -26.73 -0.24 -14.86
N ARG A 321 -26.97 0.95 -15.41
CA ARG A 321 -26.86 2.25 -14.69
C ARG A 321 -28.19 2.69 -14.08
#